data_de5e1f458c3e6c0c99cbc180c897ecbf
#
_entry.id   de5e1f458c3e6c0c99cbc180c897ecbf
#
_cell.length_a   1.000
_cell.length_b   1.000
_cell.length_c   1.000
_cell.angle_alpha   90.00
_cell.angle_beta   90.00
_cell.angle_gamma   90.00
#
_symmetry.space_group_name_H-M   'P 1'
#
loop_
_entity.id
_entity.type
_entity.pdbx_description
1 polymer ?
#
loop_
_entity_poly.entity_id
_entity_poly.type
_entity_poly.pdbx_seq_one_letter_code
_entity_poly.pdbx_strand_id
1 'polypeptide(L)'
;MSFFISIFVKIFHCTMSLQVINLTKKFGEQTALNNININIDKSEIIGLLGPNGAGKSTLMKSIVGALKIDEGEIIFNGKNISEYEIESKKNIGFLPENNPLYLEMYVKEYLQFVANIHKISEARVDEVIELVGITPEKSKKIGQLSKGYKQRVGLAQAIIHQPDLLILDEPTNGLDPNQILEIRNVVKEIGKEKTVLLSTHIMQEVEALCTRVILIHQGNIIQDCNINDFKGKFESLEDAFASYTQDFKVEVETKA
;
A
#
# COMPACT_ATOMS: atom_id res chain seq x y z
N MET A 1 30.74 11.49 24.61
CA MET A 1 30.47 11.21 23.21
C MET A 1 29.38 10.12 23.00
N SER A 2 29.28 9.14 23.88
CA SER A 2 28.28 8.05 23.76
C SER A 2 26.80 8.49 23.97
N PHE A 3 26.55 9.51 24.81
CA PHE A 3 25.20 10.00 25.14
C PHE A 3 24.55 10.77 23.98
N PHE A 4 25.34 11.51 23.19
CA PHE A 4 24.87 12.27 22.04
C PHE A 4 24.50 11.36 20.85
N ILE A 5 25.23 10.25 20.67
CA ILE A 5 24.94 9.27 19.61
C ILE A 5 23.63 8.53 19.90
N SER A 6 23.34 8.21 21.17
CA SER A 6 22.09 7.56 21.58
C SER A 6 20.85 8.47 21.39
N ILE A 7 21.00 9.78 21.60
CA ILE A 7 19.91 10.75 21.38
C ILE A 7 19.68 10.96 19.87
N PHE A 8 20.73 11.02 19.06
CA PHE A 8 20.63 11.18 17.61
C PHE A 8 19.99 9.96 16.94
N VAL A 9 20.34 8.74 17.38
CA VAL A 9 19.70 7.50 16.92
C VAL A 9 18.22 7.46 17.33
N LYS A 10 17.86 7.95 18.53
CA LYS A 10 16.47 8.01 18.99
C LYS A 10 15.62 9.05 18.24
N ILE A 11 16.21 10.16 17.81
CA ILE A 11 15.53 11.22 17.05
C ILE A 11 15.30 10.75 15.60
N PHE A 12 16.24 10.02 14.98
CA PHE A 12 16.07 9.43 13.64
C PHE A 12 15.02 8.30 13.61
N HIS A 13 14.84 7.53 14.71
CA HIS A 13 13.81 6.49 14.80
C HIS A 13 12.38 7.03 14.91
N CYS A 14 12.19 8.32 15.20
CA CYS A 14 10.86 8.92 15.40
C CYS A 14 10.20 9.40 14.09
N THR A 15 10.91 9.42 12.97
CA THR A 15 10.40 9.90 11.69
C THR A 15 9.95 8.77 10.75
N MET A 16 10.51 7.58 10.86
CA MET A 16 10.18 6.45 9.99
C MET A 16 8.86 5.79 10.41
N SER A 17 7.95 5.63 9.44
CA SER A 17 6.67 4.95 9.62
C SER A 17 6.82 3.44 9.47
N LEU A 18 7.57 2.98 8.46
CA LEU A 18 7.75 1.57 8.12
C LEU A 18 9.19 1.28 7.73
N GLN A 19 9.75 0.19 8.27
CA GLN A 19 11.04 -0.36 7.86
C GLN A 19 10.84 -1.83 7.52
N VAL A 20 11.34 -2.24 6.37
CA VAL A 20 11.46 -3.64 5.94
C VAL A 20 12.94 -3.94 5.87
N ILE A 21 13.41 -4.96 6.59
CA ILE A 21 14.83 -5.26 6.75
C ILE A 21 15.09 -6.70 6.34
N ASN A 22 15.90 -6.89 5.29
CA ASN A 22 16.34 -8.18 4.77
C ASN A 22 15.19 -9.19 4.56
N LEU A 23 14.02 -8.71 4.16
CA LEU A 23 12.83 -9.52 4.04
C LEU A 23 12.94 -10.50 2.89
N THR A 24 12.83 -11.79 3.20
CA THR A 24 12.79 -12.88 2.23
C THR A 24 11.51 -13.68 2.38
N LYS A 25 10.88 -14.01 1.24
CA LYS A 25 9.68 -14.86 1.18
C LYS A 25 9.80 -15.89 0.08
N LYS A 26 9.62 -17.15 0.45
CA LYS A 26 9.68 -18.31 -0.46
C LYS A 26 8.34 -19.04 -0.49
N PHE A 27 7.99 -19.58 -1.65
CA PHE A 27 6.88 -20.51 -1.86
C PHE A 27 7.44 -21.80 -2.49
N GLY A 28 7.71 -22.79 -1.66
CA GLY A 28 8.49 -23.96 -2.07
C GLY A 28 9.89 -23.55 -2.53
N GLU A 29 10.24 -23.87 -3.76
CA GLU A 29 11.55 -23.49 -4.35
C GLU A 29 11.58 -22.07 -4.92
N GLN A 30 10.42 -21.46 -5.15
CA GLN A 30 10.32 -20.13 -5.72
C GLN A 30 10.55 -19.05 -4.67
N THR A 31 11.56 -18.20 -4.86
CA THR A 31 11.78 -16.99 -4.06
C THR A 31 10.92 -15.86 -4.64
N ALA A 32 9.89 -15.45 -3.91
CA ALA A 32 8.98 -14.38 -4.31
C ALA A 32 9.46 -13.00 -3.87
N LEU A 33 10.21 -12.92 -2.76
CA LEU A 33 10.89 -11.71 -2.27
C LEU A 33 12.29 -12.12 -1.82
N ASN A 34 13.30 -11.39 -2.23
CA ASN A 34 14.70 -11.70 -2.00
C ASN A 34 15.41 -10.52 -1.34
N ASN A 35 15.67 -10.63 -0.04
CA ASN A 35 16.43 -9.63 0.73
C ASN A 35 15.94 -8.18 0.54
N ILE A 36 14.64 -7.96 0.64
CA ILE A 36 14.00 -6.66 0.46
C ILE A 36 14.35 -5.73 1.63
N ASN A 37 14.82 -4.54 1.30
CA ASN A 37 15.10 -3.47 2.26
C ASN A 37 14.38 -2.19 1.83
N ILE A 38 13.50 -1.65 2.69
CA ILE A 38 12.70 -0.43 2.42
C ILE A 38 12.60 0.37 3.70
N ASN A 39 12.76 1.69 3.60
CA ASN A 39 12.46 2.64 4.67
C ASN A 39 11.44 3.63 4.15
N ILE A 40 10.30 3.77 4.83
CA ILE A 40 9.22 4.70 4.49
C ILE A 40 9.04 5.69 5.64
N ASP A 41 9.08 6.97 5.31
CA ASP A 41 8.84 8.05 6.26
C ASP A 41 7.33 8.32 6.44
N LYS A 42 6.99 9.15 7.42
CA LYS A 42 5.59 9.55 7.65
C LYS A 42 5.11 10.50 6.56
N SER A 43 3.84 10.37 6.21
CA SER A 43 3.14 11.26 5.27
C SER A 43 3.75 11.28 3.86
N GLU A 44 4.18 10.10 3.38
CA GLU A 44 4.58 9.89 2.00
C GLU A 44 3.51 9.11 1.22
N ILE A 45 3.35 9.41 -0.06
CA ILE A 45 2.61 8.57 -1.01
C ILE A 45 3.61 7.89 -1.92
N ILE A 46 3.75 6.58 -1.77
CA ILE A 46 4.74 5.77 -2.47
C ILE A 46 4.06 4.86 -3.48
N GLY A 47 4.54 4.90 -4.73
CA GLY A 47 4.15 3.96 -5.77
C GLY A 47 5.02 2.72 -5.77
N LEU A 48 4.43 1.54 -5.54
CA LEU A 48 5.10 0.26 -5.70
C LEU A 48 4.86 -0.27 -7.10
N LEU A 49 5.85 -0.13 -7.97
CA LEU A 49 5.80 -0.54 -9.36
C LEU A 49 6.45 -1.90 -9.59
N GLY A 50 6.09 -2.54 -10.69
CA GLY A 50 6.67 -3.80 -11.12
C GLY A 50 5.72 -4.58 -12.02
N PRO A 51 6.23 -5.50 -12.86
CA PRO A 51 5.39 -6.36 -13.68
C PRO A 51 4.54 -7.32 -12.83
N ASN A 52 3.58 -7.99 -13.47
CA ASN A 52 2.80 -9.04 -12.80
C ASN A 52 3.75 -10.17 -12.35
N GLY A 53 3.54 -10.66 -11.12
CA GLY A 53 4.41 -11.66 -10.53
C GLY A 53 5.73 -11.12 -9.95
N ALA A 54 6.00 -9.82 -10.00
CA ALA A 54 7.24 -9.24 -9.47
C ALA A 54 7.40 -9.34 -7.94
N GLY A 55 6.32 -9.59 -7.19
CA GLY A 55 6.34 -9.69 -5.72
C GLY A 55 5.54 -8.58 -5.00
N LYS A 56 4.91 -7.63 -5.71
CA LYS A 56 4.17 -6.48 -5.11
C LYS A 56 3.15 -6.91 -4.05
N SER A 57 2.17 -7.72 -4.42
CA SER A 57 1.12 -8.18 -3.49
C SER A 57 1.68 -9.08 -2.38
N THR A 58 2.77 -9.81 -2.64
CA THR A 58 3.47 -10.60 -1.63
C THR A 58 4.08 -9.68 -0.57
N LEU A 59 4.78 -8.62 -0.99
CA LEU A 59 5.36 -7.61 -0.11
C LEU A 59 4.28 -6.92 0.73
N MET A 60 3.20 -6.44 0.10
CA MET A 60 2.09 -5.78 0.80
C MET A 60 1.43 -6.70 1.82
N LYS A 61 1.15 -7.97 1.46
CA LYS A 61 0.58 -8.97 2.39
C LYS A 61 1.53 -9.32 3.54
N SER A 62 2.84 -9.28 3.31
CA SER A 62 3.84 -9.47 4.37
C SER A 62 3.83 -8.28 5.34
N ILE A 63 3.76 -7.04 4.82
CA ILE A 63 3.72 -5.82 5.65
C ILE A 63 2.46 -5.78 6.54
N VAL A 64 1.30 -6.20 6.04
CA VAL A 64 0.07 -6.23 6.85
C VAL A 64 -0.02 -7.46 7.77
N GLY A 65 0.99 -8.33 7.77
CA GLY A 65 0.99 -9.55 8.56
C GLY A 65 -0.06 -10.59 8.11
N ALA A 66 -0.54 -10.50 6.86
CA ALA A 66 -1.41 -11.50 6.25
C ALA A 66 -0.64 -12.68 5.66
N LEU A 67 0.67 -12.51 5.47
CA LEU A 67 1.60 -13.52 4.97
C LEU A 67 2.83 -13.56 5.86
N LYS A 68 3.13 -14.75 6.41
CA LYS A 68 4.33 -14.96 7.22
C LYS A 68 5.58 -14.88 6.35
N ILE A 69 6.57 -14.12 6.79
CA ILE A 69 7.90 -14.02 6.17
C ILE A 69 8.78 -15.20 6.59
N ASP A 70 9.79 -15.51 5.79
CA ASP A 70 10.72 -16.61 6.09
C ASP A 70 12.01 -16.09 6.73
N GLU A 71 12.51 -14.91 6.31
CA GLU A 71 13.70 -14.26 6.88
C GLU A 71 13.48 -12.74 6.95
N GLY A 72 14.23 -12.05 7.82
CA GLY A 72 14.18 -10.61 7.99
C GLY A 72 13.14 -10.16 9.02
N GLU A 73 12.86 -8.88 9.03
CA GLU A 73 11.88 -8.28 9.95
C GLU A 73 11.18 -7.07 9.32
N ILE A 74 10.00 -6.76 9.86
CA ILE A 74 9.21 -5.58 9.49
C ILE A 74 8.93 -4.80 10.76
N ILE A 75 9.36 -3.53 10.80
CA ILE A 75 9.18 -2.63 11.91
C ILE A 75 8.21 -1.53 11.49
N PHE A 76 7.13 -1.38 12.22
CA PHE A 76 6.14 -0.33 12.00
C PHE A 76 5.99 0.52 13.27
N ASN A 77 6.13 1.84 13.14
CA ASN A 77 6.13 2.78 14.26
C ASN A 77 7.08 2.34 15.42
N GLY A 78 8.25 1.80 15.05
CA GLY A 78 9.28 1.35 15.99
C GLY A 78 9.01 0.00 16.66
N LYS A 79 7.98 -0.76 16.23
CA LYS A 79 7.63 -2.08 16.76
C LYS A 79 7.69 -3.14 15.67
N ASN A 80 8.26 -4.30 15.99
CA ASN A 80 8.27 -5.45 15.08
C ASN A 80 6.84 -5.98 14.91
N ILE A 81 6.36 -6.06 13.67
CA ILE A 81 4.98 -6.47 13.35
C ILE A 81 4.68 -7.90 13.84
N SER A 82 5.65 -8.80 13.78
CA SER A 82 5.46 -10.20 14.21
C SER A 82 5.27 -10.35 15.72
N GLU A 83 5.84 -9.43 16.52
CA GLU A 83 5.72 -9.42 17.97
C GLU A 83 4.48 -8.66 18.47
N TYR A 84 4.10 -7.61 17.74
CA TYR A 84 3.01 -6.69 18.08
C TYR A 84 1.89 -6.73 17.02
N GLU A 85 1.53 -7.93 16.57
CA GLU A 85 0.62 -8.14 15.43
C GLU A 85 -0.73 -7.42 15.56
N ILE A 86 -1.41 -7.58 16.70
CA ILE A 86 -2.74 -6.96 16.90
C ILE A 86 -2.64 -5.43 16.94
N GLU A 87 -1.62 -4.88 17.59
CA GLU A 87 -1.42 -3.45 17.73
C GLU A 87 -1.05 -2.82 16.37
N SER A 88 -0.18 -3.48 15.62
CA SER A 88 0.22 -3.03 14.27
C SER A 88 -0.97 -3.04 13.32
N LYS A 89 -1.77 -4.11 13.29
CA LYS A 89 -2.96 -4.23 12.44
C LYS A 89 -4.02 -3.17 12.72
N LYS A 90 -4.12 -2.64 13.95
CA LYS A 90 -5.04 -1.55 14.29
C LYS A 90 -4.65 -0.21 13.64
N ASN A 91 -3.39 -0.06 13.24
CA ASN A 91 -2.86 1.17 12.66
C ASN A 91 -2.51 1.02 11.17
N ILE A 92 -2.84 -0.12 10.56
CA ILE A 92 -2.64 -0.39 9.13
C ILE A 92 -3.99 -0.61 8.48
N GLY A 93 -4.30 0.16 7.44
CA GLY A 93 -5.43 -0.06 6.54
C GLY A 93 -4.96 -0.83 5.31
N PHE A 94 -5.75 -1.80 4.86
CA PHE A 94 -5.40 -2.59 3.69
C PHE A 94 -6.59 -2.78 2.76
N LEU A 95 -6.41 -2.41 1.50
CA LEU A 95 -7.31 -2.72 0.40
C LEU A 95 -6.60 -3.70 -0.54
N PRO A 96 -6.93 -5.00 -0.49
CA PRO A 96 -6.37 -5.98 -1.42
C PRO A 96 -7.02 -5.87 -2.80
N GLU A 97 -6.31 -6.29 -3.85
CA GLU A 97 -6.79 -6.28 -5.23
C GLU A 97 -8.17 -6.95 -5.40
N ASN A 98 -8.38 -8.12 -4.78
CA ASN A 98 -9.62 -8.88 -4.88
C ASN A 98 -10.74 -8.41 -3.95
N ASN A 99 -10.52 -7.41 -3.11
CA ASN A 99 -11.49 -6.74 -2.25
C ASN A 99 -12.61 -7.66 -1.70
N PRO A 100 -12.34 -8.54 -0.72
CA PRO A 100 -13.26 -9.56 -0.23
C PRO A 100 -14.34 -8.93 0.67
N LEU A 101 -15.49 -8.58 0.10
CA LEU A 101 -16.62 -7.98 0.79
C LEU A 101 -17.73 -9.00 1.07
N TYR A 102 -18.52 -8.78 2.13
CA TYR A 102 -19.72 -9.57 2.42
C TYR A 102 -20.88 -9.11 1.55
N LEU A 103 -21.09 -9.79 0.41
CA LEU A 103 -22.00 -9.36 -0.66
C LEU A 103 -23.46 -9.28 -0.24
N GLU A 104 -23.88 -10.04 0.77
CA GLU A 104 -25.26 -10.07 1.27
C GLU A 104 -25.58 -8.96 2.28
N MET A 105 -24.55 -8.31 2.84
CA MET A 105 -24.74 -7.18 3.76
C MET A 105 -25.06 -5.89 3.01
N TYR A 106 -25.81 -5.00 3.66
CA TYR A 106 -25.96 -3.63 3.21
C TYR A 106 -24.68 -2.84 3.45
N VAL A 107 -24.38 -1.83 2.61
CA VAL A 107 -23.15 -1.04 2.70
C VAL A 107 -22.96 -0.43 4.09
N LYS A 108 -23.98 0.27 4.61
CA LYS A 108 -23.88 0.89 5.95
C LYS A 108 -23.75 -0.15 7.05
N GLU A 109 -24.48 -1.25 6.98
CA GLU A 109 -24.40 -2.36 7.92
C GLU A 109 -22.99 -2.97 7.97
N TYR A 110 -22.40 -3.22 6.81
CA TYR A 110 -21.04 -3.74 6.70
C TYR A 110 -20.00 -2.80 7.31
N LEU A 111 -20.07 -1.50 6.98
CA LEU A 111 -19.15 -0.53 7.54
C LEU A 111 -19.34 -0.34 9.04
N GLN A 112 -20.59 -0.43 9.55
CA GLN A 112 -20.88 -0.44 10.97
C GLN A 112 -20.28 -1.68 11.66
N PHE A 113 -20.38 -2.84 11.03
CA PHE A 113 -19.75 -4.08 11.53
C PHE A 113 -18.23 -3.90 11.66
N VAL A 114 -17.57 -3.36 10.63
CA VAL A 114 -16.12 -3.08 10.67
C VAL A 114 -15.76 -2.05 11.75
N ALA A 115 -16.54 -0.97 11.85
CA ALA A 115 -16.37 0.07 12.89
C ALA A 115 -16.44 -0.53 14.30
N ASN A 116 -17.39 -1.43 14.54
CA ASN A 116 -17.55 -2.11 15.84
C ASN A 116 -16.33 -2.97 16.20
N ILE A 117 -15.71 -3.67 15.23
CA ILE A 117 -14.48 -4.44 15.45
C ILE A 117 -13.35 -3.52 15.93
N HIS A 118 -13.24 -2.33 15.35
CA HIS A 118 -12.23 -1.33 15.72
C HIS A 118 -12.65 -0.42 16.88
N LYS A 119 -13.86 -0.57 17.43
CA LYS A 119 -14.46 0.29 18.48
C LYS A 119 -14.57 1.76 18.05
N ILE A 120 -14.91 1.98 16.81
CA ILE A 120 -15.10 3.29 16.18
C ILE A 120 -16.58 3.70 16.27
N SER A 121 -16.83 4.99 16.47
CA SER A 121 -18.19 5.54 16.59
C SER A 121 -18.99 5.44 15.28
N GLU A 122 -20.32 5.39 15.39
CA GLU A 122 -21.22 5.39 14.23
C GLU A 122 -21.08 6.67 13.38
N ALA A 123 -20.82 7.82 13.99
CA ALA A 123 -20.60 9.08 13.28
C ALA A 123 -19.47 8.95 12.24
N ARG A 124 -18.39 8.21 12.56
CA ARG A 124 -17.29 7.97 11.63
C ARG A 124 -17.70 7.13 10.42
N VAL A 125 -18.68 6.25 10.57
CA VAL A 125 -19.22 5.47 9.44
C VAL A 125 -19.83 6.39 8.40
N ASP A 126 -20.67 7.35 8.82
CA ASP A 126 -21.31 8.29 7.91
C ASP A 126 -20.28 9.24 7.27
N GLU A 127 -19.26 9.71 8.02
CA GLU A 127 -18.16 10.52 7.49
C GLU A 127 -17.39 9.77 6.38
N VAL A 128 -17.06 8.49 6.61
CA VAL A 128 -16.29 7.71 5.62
C VAL A 128 -17.14 7.38 4.39
N ILE A 129 -18.44 7.12 4.55
CA ILE A 129 -19.38 6.94 3.44
C ILE A 129 -19.41 8.19 2.53
N GLU A 130 -19.40 9.37 3.13
CA GLU A 130 -19.35 10.64 2.39
C GLU A 130 -17.98 10.83 1.72
N LEU A 131 -16.90 10.63 2.48
CA LEU A 131 -15.50 10.79 1.99
C LEU A 131 -15.21 9.98 0.74
N VAL A 132 -15.63 8.70 0.69
CA VAL A 132 -15.41 7.84 -0.48
C VAL A 132 -16.52 7.95 -1.54
N GLY A 133 -17.51 8.82 -1.35
CA GLY A 133 -18.57 9.11 -2.33
C GLY A 133 -19.56 7.96 -2.56
N ILE A 134 -19.93 7.19 -1.52
CA ILE A 134 -20.90 6.08 -1.63
C ILE A 134 -22.24 6.37 -0.97
N THR A 135 -22.50 7.62 -0.62
CA THR A 135 -23.77 8.05 0.00
C THR A 135 -25.02 7.58 -0.76
N PRO A 136 -25.10 7.64 -2.10
CA PRO A 136 -26.28 7.17 -2.85
C PRO A 136 -26.52 5.67 -2.73
N GLU A 137 -25.46 4.90 -2.45
CA GLU A 137 -25.47 3.44 -2.44
C GLU A 137 -25.57 2.83 -1.02
N LYS A 138 -25.54 3.65 0.04
CA LYS A 138 -25.41 3.19 1.44
C LYS A 138 -26.48 2.23 1.91
N SER A 139 -27.66 2.27 1.29
CA SER A 139 -28.81 1.42 1.62
C SER A 139 -28.97 0.21 0.71
N LYS A 140 -28.03 -0.03 -0.22
CA LYS A 140 -28.04 -1.20 -1.10
C LYS A 140 -27.18 -2.32 -0.52
N LYS A 141 -27.51 -3.56 -0.93
CA LYS A 141 -26.61 -4.69 -0.68
C LYS A 141 -25.34 -4.54 -1.50
N ILE A 142 -24.19 -4.90 -0.91
CA ILE A 142 -22.88 -4.82 -1.57
C ILE A 142 -22.84 -5.63 -2.87
N GLY A 143 -23.55 -6.78 -2.90
CA GLY A 143 -23.65 -7.60 -4.11
C GLY A 143 -24.25 -6.89 -5.33
N GLN A 144 -25.11 -5.89 -5.11
CA GLN A 144 -25.80 -5.11 -6.15
C GLN A 144 -24.96 -3.95 -6.71
N LEU A 145 -23.83 -3.64 -6.08
CA LEU A 145 -22.97 -2.53 -6.47
C LEU A 145 -22.15 -2.84 -7.73
N SER A 146 -21.86 -1.80 -8.51
CA SER A 146 -20.85 -1.86 -9.56
C SER A 146 -19.45 -2.16 -8.96
N LYS A 147 -18.50 -2.56 -9.80
CA LYS A 147 -17.12 -2.81 -9.38
C LYS A 147 -16.52 -1.58 -8.69
N GLY A 148 -16.73 -0.38 -9.25
CA GLY A 148 -16.22 0.88 -8.68
C GLY A 148 -16.79 1.19 -7.30
N TYR A 149 -18.09 1.00 -7.10
CA TYR A 149 -18.69 1.18 -5.78
C TYR A 149 -18.21 0.12 -4.76
N LYS A 150 -18.01 -1.13 -5.18
CA LYS A 150 -17.39 -2.15 -4.33
C LYS A 150 -15.97 -1.75 -3.92
N GLN A 151 -15.19 -1.20 -4.84
CA GLN A 151 -13.84 -0.72 -4.56
C GLN A 151 -13.85 0.41 -3.52
N ARG A 152 -14.80 1.35 -3.62
CA ARG A 152 -14.98 2.42 -2.63
C ARG A 152 -15.43 1.89 -1.26
N VAL A 153 -16.28 0.87 -1.21
CA VAL A 153 -16.63 0.19 0.06
C VAL A 153 -15.39 -0.44 0.70
N GLY A 154 -14.53 -1.09 -0.08
CA GLY A 154 -13.26 -1.62 0.40
C GLY A 154 -12.29 -0.54 0.88
N LEU A 155 -12.21 0.59 0.16
CA LEU A 155 -11.43 1.74 0.60
C LEU A 155 -12.00 2.32 1.91
N ALA A 156 -13.33 2.47 2.02
CA ALA A 156 -14.01 2.89 3.25
C ALA A 156 -13.65 1.98 4.43
N GLN A 157 -13.71 0.66 4.24
CA GLN A 157 -13.27 -0.31 5.24
C GLN A 157 -11.81 -0.10 5.65
N ALA A 158 -10.92 0.12 4.69
CA ALA A 158 -9.50 0.26 4.96
C ALA A 158 -9.14 1.54 5.75
N ILE A 159 -9.97 2.60 5.67
CA ILE A 159 -9.69 3.91 6.30
C ILE A 159 -10.57 4.24 7.51
N ILE A 160 -11.60 3.43 7.81
CA ILE A 160 -12.59 3.75 8.85
C ILE A 160 -11.97 3.93 10.23
N HIS A 161 -10.93 3.17 10.54
CA HIS A 161 -10.20 3.19 11.80
C HIS A 161 -9.02 4.18 11.84
N GLN A 162 -8.93 5.08 10.84
CA GLN A 162 -7.91 6.15 10.74
C GLN A 162 -6.46 5.63 10.83
N PRO A 163 -6.07 4.65 10.00
CA PRO A 163 -4.73 4.06 10.07
C PRO A 163 -3.62 5.08 9.83
N ASP A 164 -2.43 4.83 10.36
CA ASP A 164 -1.22 5.61 10.08
C ASP A 164 -0.58 5.22 8.74
N LEU A 165 -0.75 3.94 8.35
CA LEU A 165 -0.29 3.39 7.08
C LEU A 165 -1.48 2.81 6.30
N LEU A 166 -1.69 3.29 5.08
CA LEU A 166 -2.68 2.78 4.16
C LEU A 166 -1.99 2.04 3.01
N ILE A 167 -2.33 0.78 2.82
CA ILE A 167 -1.80 -0.07 1.75
C ILE A 167 -2.92 -0.38 0.77
N LEU A 168 -2.70 -0.06 -0.51
CA LEU A 168 -3.67 -0.19 -1.58
C LEU A 168 -3.08 -1.04 -2.71
N ASP A 169 -3.62 -2.25 -2.90
CA ASP A 169 -3.19 -3.16 -3.96
C ASP A 169 -4.09 -3.00 -5.19
N GLU A 170 -3.60 -2.32 -6.24
CA GLU A 170 -4.30 -2.01 -7.49
C GLU A 170 -5.69 -1.34 -7.27
N PRO A 171 -5.78 -0.21 -6.53
CA PRO A 171 -7.05 0.34 -6.06
C PRO A 171 -8.00 0.80 -7.17
N THR A 172 -7.49 1.02 -8.37
CA THR A 172 -8.25 1.55 -9.52
C THR A 172 -8.44 0.52 -10.64
N ASN A 173 -7.97 -0.72 -10.43
CA ASN A 173 -8.02 -1.76 -11.46
C ASN A 173 -9.45 -2.04 -11.95
N GLY A 174 -9.67 -1.82 -13.27
CA GLY A 174 -10.95 -2.07 -13.94
C GLY A 174 -12.05 -1.07 -13.59
N LEU A 175 -11.68 0.15 -13.19
CA LEU A 175 -12.56 1.30 -13.02
C LEU A 175 -12.58 2.16 -14.29
N ASP A 176 -13.68 2.90 -14.49
CA ASP A 176 -13.74 3.91 -15.54
C ASP A 176 -12.95 5.17 -15.17
N PRO A 177 -12.62 6.05 -16.14
CA PRO A 177 -11.79 7.23 -15.90
C PRO A 177 -12.32 8.18 -14.81
N ASN A 178 -13.64 8.34 -14.68
CA ASN A 178 -14.22 9.20 -13.66
C ASN A 178 -14.06 8.61 -12.27
N GLN A 179 -14.29 7.30 -12.14
CA GLN A 179 -14.10 6.57 -10.88
C GLN A 179 -12.63 6.59 -10.44
N ILE A 180 -11.69 6.47 -11.39
CA ILE A 180 -10.25 6.60 -11.12
C ILE A 180 -9.93 7.97 -10.51
N LEU A 181 -10.45 9.05 -11.12
CA LEU A 181 -10.22 10.42 -10.62
C LEU A 181 -10.77 10.61 -9.18
N GLU A 182 -11.94 10.05 -8.89
CA GLU A 182 -12.53 10.13 -7.57
C GLU A 182 -11.73 9.37 -6.51
N ILE A 183 -11.27 8.13 -6.81
CA ILE A 183 -10.37 7.37 -5.92
C ILE A 183 -9.06 8.12 -5.70
N ARG A 184 -8.45 8.67 -6.76
CA ARG A 184 -7.23 9.49 -6.66
C ARG A 184 -7.40 10.67 -5.70
N ASN A 185 -8.51 11.39 -5.80
CA ASN A 185 -8.78 12.52 -4.91
C ASN A 185 -8.85 12.09 -3.45
N VAL A 186 -9.53 10.97 -3.16
CA VAL A 186 -9.61 10.41 -1.80
C VAL A 186 -8.22 10.01 -1.30
N VAL A 187 -7.43 9.28 -2.11
CA VAL A 187 -6.07 8.86 -1.74
C VAL A 187 -5.15 10.07 -1.50
N LYS A 188 -5.25 11.10 -2.35
CA LYS A 188 -4.48 12.34 -2.20
C LYS A 188 -4.82 13.09 -0.91
N GLU A 189 -6.10 13.14 -0.55
CA GLU A 189 -6.53 13.78 0.70
C GLU A 189 -6.00 13.02 1.93
N ILE A 190 -6.11 11.69 1.93
CA ILE A 190 -5.56 10.86 3.00
C ILE A 190 -4.04 11.01 3.11
N GLY A 191 -3.34 11.05 1.99
CA GLY A 191 -1.87 11.14 1.94
C GLY A 191 -1.28 12.46 2.46
N LYS A 192 -2.11 13.50 2.68
CA LYS A 192 -1.63 14.73 3.34
C LYS A 192 -1.19 14.51 4.79
N GLU A 193 -1.80 13.55 5.47
CA GLU A 193 -1.56 13.29 6.89
C GLU A 193 -1.05 11.87 7.16
N LYS A 194 -1.32 10.95 6.26
CA LYS A 194 -1.05 9.53 6.42
C LYS A 194 -0.04 9.02 5.39
N THR A 195 0.65 7.96 5.74
CA THR A 195 1.53 7.26 4.80
C THR A 195 0.71 6.34 3.91
N VAL A 196 0.93 6.39 2.61
CA VAL A 196 0.22 5.54 1.63
C VAL A 196 1.23 4.77 0.78
N LEU A 197 1.10 3.45 0.75
CA LEU A 197 1.81 2.57 -0.18
C LEU A 197 0.79 2.00 -1.17
N LEU A 198 0.88 2.38 -2.43
CA LEU A 198 -0.04 1.88 -3.46
C LEU A 198 0.69 1.12 -4.55
N SER A 199 0.17 -0.02 -4.96
CA SER A 199 0.58 -0.68 -6.19
C SER A 199 -0.30 -0.21 -7.35
N THR A 200 0.30 0.02 -8.49
CA THR A 200 -0.41 0.27 -9.74
C THR A 200 0.51 -0.04 -10.93
N HIS A 201 -0.10 -0.34 -12.06
CA HIS A 201 0.58 -0.45 -13.35
C HIS A 201 0.25 0.75 -14.27
N ILE A 202 -0.49 1.73 -13.78
CA ILE A 202 -0.91 2.94 -14.51
C ILE A 202 0.02 4.10 -14.14
N MET A 203 0.94 4.47 -15.04
CA MET A 203 1.96 5.50 -14.75
C MET A 203 1.35 6.87 -14.49
N GLN A 204 0.22 7.21 -15.11
CA GLN A 204 -0.50 8.46 -14.82
C GLN A 204 -1.03 8.54 -13.38
N GLU A 205 -1.24 7.42 -12.70
CA GLU A 205 -1.57 7.42 -11.26
C GLU A 205 -0.35 7.74 -10.42
N VAL A 206 0.78 7.14 -10.79
CA VAL A 206 2.06 7.40 -10.13
C VAL A 206 2.41 8.88 -10.23
N GLU A 207 2.34 9.46 -11.44
CA GLU A 207 2.59 10.89 -11.65
C GLU A 207 1.64 11.80 -10.85
N ALA A 208 0.38 11.41 -10.75
CA ALA A 208 -0.64 12.24 -10.10
C ALA A 208 -0.60 12.18 -8.56
N LEU A 209 -0.14 11.07 -7.98
CA LEU A 209 -0.26 10.78 -6.55
C LEU A 209 1.08 10.68 -5.83
N CYS A 210 2.08 10.04 -6.45
CA CYS A 210 3.27 9.60 -5.74
C CYS A 210 4.37 10.66 -5.74
N THR A 211 5.09 10.75 -4.63
CA THR A 211 6.32 11.54 -4.51
C THR A 211 7.56 10.67 -4.70
N ARG A 212 7.43 9.37 -4.48
CA ARG A 212 8.50 8.37 -4.52
C ARG A 212 8.01 7.09 -5.18
N VAL A 213 8.92 6.40 -5.83
CA VAL A 213 8.66 5.14 -6.53
C VAL A 213 9.62 4.07 -6.02
N ILE A 214 9.07 2.90 -5.74
CA ILE A 214 9.81 1.67 -5.47
C ILE A 214 9.50 0.71 -6.61
N LEU A 215 10.51 0.33 -7.41
CA LEU A 215 10.37 -0.62 -8.50
C LEU A 215 10.87 -1.99 -8.07
N ILE A 216 9.96 -2.97 -8.05
CA ILE A 216 10.27 -4.35 -7.75
C ILE A 216 10.21 -5.20 -9.02
N HIS A 217 11.20 -6.06 -9.22
CA HIS A 217 11.27 -6.99 -10.34
C HIS A 217 11.86 -8.33 -9.88
N GLN A 218 11.17 -9.44 -10.18
CA GLN A 218 11.58 -10.79 -9.78
C GLN A 218 11.98 -10.90 -8.30
N GLY A 219 11.17 -10.29 -7.43
CA GLY A 219 11.40 -10.32 -5.99
C GLY A 219 12.53 -9.43 -5.47
N ASN A 220 13.15 -8.59 -6.30
CA ASN A 220 14.23 -7.66 -5.91
C ASN A 220 13.79 -6.22 -6.12
N ILE A 221 14.24 -5.29 -5.26
CA ILE A 221 14.11 -3.86 -5.50
C ILE A 221 15.22 -3.44 -6.44
N ILE A 222 14.83 -2.87 -7.60
CA ILE A 222 15.77 -2.40 -8.61
C ILE A 222 15.87 -0.87 -8.66
N GLN A 223 14.85 -0.16 -8.17
CA GLN A 223 14.86 1.29 -7.97
C GLN A 223 14.08 1.65 -6.71
N ASP A 224 14.57 2.64 -5.96
CA ASP A 224 13.90 3.27 -4.83
C ASP A 224 14.32 4.74 -4.78
N CYS A 225 13.52 5.62 -5.35
CA CYS A 225 13.89 7.02 -5.53
C CYS A 225 12.68 7.93 -5.70
N ASN A 226 12.93 9.23 -5.67
CA ASN A 226 11.97 10.27 -6.00
C ASN A 226 11.42 10.08 -7.42
N ILE A 227 10.17 10.45 -7.67
CA ILE A 227 9.54 10.29 -8.99
C ILE A 227 10.30 11.04 -10.11
N ASN A 228 10.87 12.22 -9.80
CA ASN A 228 11.66 12.97 -10.76
C ASN A 228 12.99 12.27 -11.11
N ASP A 229 13.63 11.67 -10.11
CA ASP A 229 14.85 10.89 -10.29
C ASP A 229 14.57 9.58 -11.04
N PHE A 230 13.40 8.95 -10.78
CA PHE A 230 12.95 7.78 -11.51
C PHE A 230 12.76 8.07 -13.00
N LYS A 231 12.10 9.17 -13.34
CA LYS A 231 11.95 9.62 -14.72
C LYS A 231 13.30 9.96 -15.35
N GLY A 232 14.19 10.64 -14.59
CA GLY A 232 15.55 10.99 -15.01
C GLY A 232 15.61 11.63 -16.39
N LYS A 233 16.35 11.00 -17.32
CA LYS A 233 16.53 11.47 -18.72
C LYS A 233 15.48 10.94 -19.70
N PHE A 234 14.55 10.10 -19.25
CA PHE A 234 13.54 9.50 -20.11
C PHE A 234 12.40 10.50 -20.40
N GLU A 235 11.74 10.33 -21.53
CA GLU A 235 10.64 11.21 -21.93
C GLU A 235 9.40 11.01 -21.05
N SER A 236 9.13 9.76 -20.66
CA SER A 236 7.98 9.36 -19.83
C SER A 236 8.38 8.40 -18.69
N LEU A 237 7.49 8.21 -17.72
CA LEU A 237 7.68 7.17 -16.68
C LEU A 237 7.58 5.76 -17.28
N GLU A 238 6.78 5.59 -18.32
CA GLU A 238 6.67 4.33 -19.07
C GLU A 238 8.01 3.92 -19.70
N ASP A 239 8.72 4.86 -20.32
CA ASP A 239 10.04 4.61 -20.91
C ASP A 239 11.08 4.28 -19.84
N ALA A 240 11.07 5.01 -18.72
CA ALA A 240 11.93 4.72 -17.57
C ALA A 240 11.67 3.31 -17.03
N PHE A 241 10.42 2.96 -16.80
CA PHE A 241 10.02 1.64 -16.33
C PHE A 241 10.46 0.52 -17.29
N ALA A 242 10.23 0.71 -18.59
CA ALA A 242 10.63 -0.26 -19.61
C ALA A 242 12.15 -0.48 -19.62
N SER A 243 12.95 0.61 -19.57
CA SER A 243 14.40 0.54 -19.54
C SER A 243 14.89 -0.21 -18.29
N TYR A 244 14.49 0.19 -17.09
CA TYR A 244 14.94 -0.44 -15.85
C TYR A 244 14.59 -1.93 -15.77
N THR A 245 13.41 -2.32 -16.29
CA THR A 245 12.99 -3.73 -16.26
C THR A 245 13.69 -4.57 -17.33
N GLN A 246 14.11 -3.99 -18.47
CA GLN A 246 14.90 -4.67 -19.49
C GLN A 246 16.36 -4.85 -19.07
N ASP A 247 16.98 -3.81 -18.53
CA ASP A 247 18.37 -3.84 -18.08
C ASP A 247 18.59 -4.90 -16.99
N PHE A 248 17.64 -5.03 -16.07
CA PHE A 248 17.69 -6.06 -15.02
C PHE A 248 17.66 -7.49 -15.58
N LYS A 249 16.89 -7.76 -16.66
CA LYS A 249 16.87 -9.08 -17.31
C LYS A 249 18.25 -9.43 -17.90
N VAL A 250 18.91 -8.48 -18.54
CA VAL A 250 20.24 -8.67 -19.13
C VAL A 250 21.29 -8.94 -18.05
N GLU A 251 21.24 -8.25 -16.92
CA GLU A 251 22.18 -8.47 -15.81
C GLU A 251 22.03 -9.85 -15.15
N VAL A 252 20.81 -10.37 -15.04
CA VAL A 252 20.55 -11.69 -14.46
C VAL A 252 21.01 -12.80 -15.41
N GLU A 253 20.74 -12.68 -16.71
CA GLU A 253 21.18 -13.65 -17.72
C GLU A 253 22.70 -13.70 -17.90
N THR A 254 23.41 -12.58 -17.61
CA THR A 254 24.89 -12.53 -17.71
C THR A 254 25.59 -13.12 -16.46
N LYS A 255 24.87 -13.27 -15.35
CA LYS A 255 25.38 -13.82 -14.08
C LYS A 255 25.00 -15.28 -13.82
N ALA A 256 24.15 -15.87 -14.64
CA ALA A 256 23.71 -17.26 -14.59
C ALA A 256 24.53 -18.16 -15.52
#